data_339282e1cdf8240b2bc6c2672e648714
#
_entry.id   339282e1cdf8240b2bc6c2672e648714
#
_cell.length_a   1.000
_cell.length_b   1.000
_cell.length_c   1.000
_cell.angle_alpha   90.00
_cell.angle_beta   90.00
_cell.angle_gamma   90.00
#
_symmetry.space_group_name_H-M   'P 1'
#
loop_
_entity.id
_entity.type
_entity.pdbx_description
1 polymer ?
#
loop_
_entity_poly.entity_id
_entity_poly.type
_entity_poly.pdbx_seq_one_letter_code
_entity_poly.pdbx_strand_id
1 'polypeptide(L)'
;MKASLLKTRHSRNEGRKSRINYKILTFSVCLVIAGFLWLMNTLSKKYTDVITFQVQYQHLPQDKKLTPSAQTVTVKLTATGFNIAQYTFGIKEALLNFDAGQFRHKDNQYLYSLENKNHLEKVEEQLGEQMKVMEISPDTLFLRPAQTAN
;
A
#
# COMPACT_ATOMS: atom_id res chain seq x y z
N MET A 1 -72.03 -4.88 43.86
CA MET A 1 -71.08 -5.65 42.99
C MET A 1 -70.00 -4.71 42.41
N LYS A 2 -68.77 -4.93 42.79
CA LYS A 2 -67.67 -4.01 42.52
C LYS A 2 -67.07 -4.31 41.13
N ALA A 3 -67.17 -3.38 40.16
CA ALA A 3 -66.45 -3.44 38.90
C ALA A 3 -65.06 -2.90 39.10
N SER A 4 -64.08 -3.78 38.96
CA SER A 4 -62.64 -3.48 39.08
C SER A 4 -62.17 -2.79 37.80
N LEU A 5 -61.79 -1.50 37.95
CA LEU A 5 -61.15 -0.72 36.89
C LEU A 5 -59.68 -1.15 36.72
N LEU A 6 -59.43 -1.96 35.75
CA LEU A 6 -58.03 -2.22 35.28
C LEU A 6 -57.46 -0.97 34.60
N LYS A 7 -56.70 -0.22 35.35
CA LYS A 7 -55.92 0.93 34.86
C LYS A 7 -54.73 0.43 34.04
N THR A 8 -54.92 0.37 32.75
CA THR A 8 -53.84 0.07 31.80
C THR A 8 -52.79 1.18 31.89
N ARG A 9 -51.66 0.87 32.53
CA ARG A 9 -50.50 1.75 32.58
C ARG A 9 -49.85 1.74 31.20
N HIS A 10 -50.23 2.71 30.38
CA HIS A 10 -49.56 2.98 29.11
C HIS A 10 -48.15 3.50 29.43
N SER A 11 -47.17 2.60 29.39
CA SER A 11 -45.76 2.95 29.49
C SER A 11 -45.38 3.75 28.25
N ARG A 12 -45.47 5.05 28.38
CA ARG A 12 -44.99 5.99 27.39
C ARG A 12 -43.45 5.96 27.46
N ASN A 13 -42.87 5.10 26.64
CA ASN A 13 -41.44 5.15 26.31
C ASN A 13 -41.21 6.46 25.54
N GLU A 14 -41.12 7.57 26.26
CA GLU A 14 -40.62 8.81 25.71
C GLU A 14 -39.14 8.58 25.39
N GLY A 15 -38.87 8.39 24.08
CA GLY A 15 -37.55 8.34 23.55
C GLY A 15 -36.74 9.54 24.10
N ARG A 16 -35.77 9.22 24.91
CA ARG A 16 -34.80 10.16 25.48
C ARG A 16 -34.06 10.78 24.28
N LYS A 17 -34.66 11.83 23.70
CA LYS A 17 -33.94 12.68 22.75
C LYS A 17 -32.76 13.24 23.51
N SER A 18 -31.59 12.62 23.30
CA SER A 18 -30.34 13.12 23.81
C SER A 18 -30.21 14.56 23.28
N ARG A 19 -30.40 15.51 24.15
CA ARG A 19 -30.10 16.92 23.85
C ARG A 19 -28.60 17.00 23.74
N ILE A 20 -28.09 16.86 22.51
CA ILE A 20 -26.70 17.05 22.20
C ILE A 20 -26.40 18.49 22.63
N ASN A 21 -25.60 18.63 23.70
CA ASN A 21 -25.17 19.93 24.17
C ASN A 21 -24.37 20.59 23.04
N TYR A 22 -24.84 21.70 22.50
CA TYR A 22 -24.17 22.43 21.43
C TYR A 22 -22.69 22.73 21.75
N LYS A 23 -22.37 22.90 23.02
CA LYS A 23 -20.98 23.09 23.49
C LYS A 23 -20.10 21.85 23.21
N ILE A 24 -20.64 20.65 23.44
CA ILE A 24 -19.94 19.39 23.17
C ILE A 24 -19.80 19.19 21.66
N LEU A 25 -20.85 19.47 20.91
CA LEU A 25 -20.82 19.38 19.46
C LEU A 25 -19.78 20.31 18.85
N THR A 26 -19.77 21.59 19.26
CA THR A 26 -18.79 22.58 18.78
C THR A 26 -17.36 22.16 19.14
N PHE A 27 -17.16 21.72 20.38
CA PHE A 27 -15.84 21.22 20.81
C PHE A 27 -15.39 20.02 19.97
N SER A 28 -16.29 19.05 19.73
CA SER A 28 -15.97 17.86 18.91
C SER A 28 -15.60 18.22 17.48
N VAL A 29 -16.34 19.18 16.86
CA VAL A 29 -16.02 19.65 15.51
C VAL A 29 -14.64 20.31 15.47
N CYS A 30 -14.34 21.20 16.42
CA CYS A 30 -13.02 21.83 16.49
C CYS A 30 -11.90 20.78 16.69
N LEU A 31 -12.14 19.78 17.52
CA LEU A 31 -11.18 18.70 17.77
C LEU A 31 -10.90 17.88 16.50
N VAL A 32 -11.97 17.55 15.73
CA VAL A 32 -11.84 16.81 14.46
C VAL A 32 -11.05 17.64 13.44
N ILE A 33 -11.35 18.93 13.30
CA ILE A 33 -10.63 19.81 12.38
C ILE A 33 -9.16 19.93 12.79
N ALA A 34 -8.88 20.14 14.06
CA ALA A 34 -7.51 20.23 14.54
C ALA A 34 -6.72 18.92 14.33
N GLY A 35 -7.34 17.79 14.61
CA GLY A 35 -6.77 16.47 14.34
C GLY A 35 -6.50 16.23 12.86
N PHE A 36 -7.42 16.62 12.00
CA PHE A 36 -7.27 16.52 10.55
C PHE A 36 -6.10 17.37 10.03
N LEU A 37 -6.01 18.63 10.47
CA LEU A 37 -4.90 19.51 10.10
C LEU A 37 -3.55 18.98 10.60
N TRP A 38 -3.51 18.45 11.81
CA TRP A 38 -2.33 17.82 12.36
C TRP A 38 -1.92 16.57 11.54
N LEU A 39 -2.89 15.73 11.19
CA LEU A 39 -2.66 14.54 10.36
C LEU A 39 -2.11 14.92 8.98
N MET A 40 -2.72 15.92 8.31
CA MET A 40 -2.25 16.42 7.02
C MET A 40 -0.81 16.91 7.10
N ASN A 41 -0.49 17.70 8.13
CA ASN A 41 0.87 18.19 8.34
C ASN A 41 1.87 17.03 8.60
N THR A 42 1.48 16.02 9.35
CA THR A 42 2.31 14.85 9.64
C THR A 42 2.54 14.02 8.39
N LEU A 43 1.50 13.71 7.63
CA LEU A 43 1.60 12.92 6.39
C LEU A 43 2.33 13.65 5.25
N SER A 44 2.46 14.98 5.32
CA SER A 44 3.22 15.75 4.34
C SER A 44 4.73 15.67 4.52
N LYS A 45 5.19 15.17 5.66
CA LYS A 45 6.63 15.00 5.92
C LYS A 45 7.18 13.80 5.16
N LYS A 46 8.47 13.86 4.85
CA LYS A 46 9.19 12.75 4.23
C LYS A 46 9.63 11.75 5.29
N TYR A 47 9.37 10.49 5.00
CA TYR A 47 9.78 9.35 5.82
C TYR A 47 10.53 8.35 4.97
N THR A 48 11.43 7.61 5.58
CA THR A 48 12.10 6.47 4.93
C THR A 48 11.48 5.20 5.47
N ASP A 49 11.00 4.37 4.58
CA ASP A 49 10.35 3.11 4.93
C ASP A 49 10.75 2.01 3.94
N VAL A 50 10.43 0.78 4.30
CA VAL A 50 10.76 -0.42 3.54
C VAL A 50 9.46 -1.07 3.08
N ILE A 51 9.24 -1.08 1.78
CA ILE A 51 8.03 -1.64 1.16
C ILE A 51 8.41 -2.83 0.30
N THR A 52 7.66 -3.93 0.43
CA THR A 52 7.83 -5.10 -0.41
C THR A 52 6.88 -5.04 -1.59
N PHE A 53 7.45 -5.09 -2.80
CA PHE A 53 6.72 -5.07 -4.05
C PHE A 53 6.68 -6.46 -4.67
N GLN A 54 5.58 -6.80 -5.31
CA GLN A 54 5.48 -7.98 -6.15
C GLN A 54 6.07 -7.66 -7.53
N VAL A 55 6.84 -8.60 -8.06
CA VAL A 55 7.49 -8.44 -9.37
C VAL A 55 6.63 -9.11 -10.44
N GLN A 56 6.29 -8.33 -11.46
CA GLN A 56 5.69 -8.85 -12.68
C GLN A 56 6.70 -8.74 -13.83
N TYR A 57 6.93 -9.86 -14.51
CA TYR A 57 7.81 -9.93 -15.65
C TYR A 57 6.98 -9.80 -16.94
N GLN A 58 7.30 -8.80 -17.76
CA GLN A 58 6.67 -8.58 -19.05
C GLN A 58 7.58 -9.06 -20.21
N HIS A 59 7.01 -9.37 -21.36
CA HIS A 59 7.72 -9.80 -22.57
C HIS A 59 8.65 -11.00 -22.36
N LEU A 60 8.20 -11.99 -21.59
CA LEU A 60 8.91 -13.25 -21.47
C LEU A 60 8.98 -13.93 -22.84
N PRO A 61 10.17 -14.39 -23.30
CA PRO A 61 10.30 -15.16 -24.53
C PRO A 61 9.43 -16.42 -24.45
N GLN A 62 8.51 -16.58 -25.41
CA GLN A 62 7.56 -17.70 -25.41
C GLN A 62 8.23 -19.07 -25.67
N ASP A 63 9.41 -19.05 -26.26
CA ASP A 63 10.15 -20.27 -26.63
C ASP A 63 10.82 -20.99 -25.44
N LYS A 64 10.88 -20.33 -24.27
CA LYS A 64 11.53 -20.88 -23.07
C LYS A 64 10.65 -20.66 -21.86
N LYS A 65 10.29 -21.74 -21.17
CA LYS A 65 9.69 -21.64 -19.83
C LYS A 65 10.76 -21.10 -18.88
N LEU A 66 10.68 -19.82 -18.58
CA LEU A 66 11.58 -19.15 -17.63
C LEU A 66 10.95 -19.11 -16.24
N THR A 67 11.73 -19.50 -15.24
CA THR A 67 11.32 -19.43 -13.84
C THR A 67 12.03 -18.24 -13.19
N PRO A 68 11.28 -17.25 -12.65
CA PRO A 68 11.89 -16.13 -11.95
C PRO A 68 12.48 -16.57 -10.62
N SER A 69 13.63 -15.97 -10.25
CA SER A 69 14.27 -16.24 -8.94
C SER A 69 13.59 -15.53 -7.79
N ALA A 70 13.02 -14.39 -8.05
CA ALA A 70 12.30 -13.58 -7.06
C ALA A 70 10.92 -13.19 -7.57
N GLN A 71 9.93 -13.39 -6.72
CA GLN A 71 8.56 -12.92 -6.94
C GLN A 71 8.30 -11.59 -6.22
N THR A 72 9.18 -11.26 -5.28
CA THR A 72 9.08 -10.04 -4.48
C THR A 72 10.43 -9.35 -4.40
N VAL A 73 10.38 -8.03 -4.36
CA VAL A 73 11.54 -7.15 -4.18
C VAL A 73 11.22 -6.19 -3.06
N THR A 74 12.15 -6.07 -2.14
CA THR A 74 12.04 -5.13 -1.02
C THR A 74 12.78 -3.85 -1.38
N VAL A 75 12.08 -2.74 -1.33
CA VAL A 75 12.58 -1.43 -1.69
C VAL A 75 12.57 -0.52 -0.48
N LYS A 76 13.75 -0.04 -0.09
CA LYS A 76 13.91 1.03 0.89
C LYS A 76 13.80 2.36 0.17
N LEU A 77 12.77 3.12 0.47
CA LEU A 77 12.49 4.37 -0.22
C LEU A 77 12.19 5.51 0.76
N THR A 78 12.43 6.73 0.28
CA THR A 78 12.04 7.95 0.98
C THR A 78 10.88 8.58 0.21
N ALA A 79 9.75 8.74 0.89
CA ALA A 79 8.54 9.31 0.34
C ALA A 79 7.77 10.12 1.38
N THR A 80 6.74 10.84 0.96
CA THR A 80 5.81 11.46 1.90
C THR A 80 5.01 10.40 2.65
N GLY A 81 4.66 10.67 3.90
CA GLY A 81 3.85 9.74 4.69
C GLY A 81 2.55 9.36 4.01
N PHE A 82 1.96 10.27 3.23
CA PHE A 82 0.77 10.00 2.43
C PHE A 82 1.01 8.90 1.38
N ASN A 83 2.13 8.97 0.66
CA ASN A 83 2.48 7.97 -0.35
C ASN A 83 2.75 6.60 0.28
N ILE A 84 3.50 6.57 1.39
CA ILE A 84 3.75 5.33 2.14
C ILE A 84 2.43 4.72 2.63
N ALA A 85 1.55 5.54 3.19
CA ALA A 85 0.26 5.08 3.70
C ALA A 85 -0.62 4.43 2.62
N GLN A 86 -0.56 4.90 1.36
CA GLN A 86 -1.31 4.30 0.26
C GLN A 86 -0.91 2.84 0.00
N TYR A 87 0.36 2.50 0.13
CA TYR A 87 0.84 1.11 0.00
C TYR A 87 0.56 0.30 1.27
N THR A 88 0.78 0.88 2.44
CA THR A 88 0.55 0.20 3.73
C THR A 88 -0.92 -0.16 3.94
N PHE A 89 -1.85 0.71 3.52
CA PHE A 89 -3.29 0.45 3.61
C PHE A 89 -3.85 -0.29 2.40
N GLY A 90 -3.01 -0.72 1.45
CA GLY A 90 -3.44 -1.46 0.27
C GLY A 90 -4.31 -0.66 -0.71
N ILE A 91 -4.25 0.67 -0.66
CA ILE A 91 -4.95 1.55 -1.60
C ILE A 91 -4.27 1.49 -2.97
N LYS A 92 -2.93 1.39 -2.98
CA LYS A 92 -2.13 1.13 -4.17
C LYS A 92 -1.54 -0.28 -4.10
N GLU A 93 -1.60 -0.98 -5.21
CA GLU A 93 -0.93 -2.26 -5.35
C GLU A 93 0.58 -2.04 -5.43
N ALA A 94 1.32 -2.78 -4.61
CA ALA A 94 2.77 -2.75 -4.62
C ALA A 94 3.29 -3.69 -5.72
N LEU A 95 3.22 -3.24 -6.97
CA LEU A 95 3.64 -3.98 -8.16
C LEU A 95 4.78 -3.25 -8.87
N LEU A 96 5.81 -3.99 -9.26
CA LEU A 96 6.89 -3.52 -10.11
C LEU A 96 6.97 -4.37 -11.37
N ASN A 97 6.96 -3.70 -12.53
CA ASN A 97 7.03 -4.34 -13.83
C ASN A 97 8.48 -4.32 -14.34
N PHE A 98 9.00 -5.49 -14.68
CA PHE A 98 10.30 -5.64 -15.30
C PHE A 98 10.18 -6.29 -16.68
N ASP A 99 10.80 -5.66 -17.66
CA ASP A 99 10.81 -6.17 -19.03
C ASP A 99 11.94 -7.20 -19.20
N ALA A 100 11.55 -8.44 -19.48
CA ALA A 100 12.50 -9.54 -19.70
C ALA A 100 13.42 -9.30 -20.91
N GLY A 101 13.04 -8.47 -21.86
CA GLY A 101 13.87 -8.08 -23.00
C GLY A 101 15.12 -7.26 -22.61
N GLN A 102 15.14 -6.66 -21.42
CA GLN A 102 16.26 -5.88 -20.92
C GLN A 102 17.25 -6.70 -20.08
N PHE A 103 16.97 -7.96 -19.86
CA PHE A 103 17.84 -8.87 -19.12
C PHE A 103 19.05 -9.27 -19.96
N ARG A 104 20.23 -9.22 -19.35
CA ARG A 104 21.46 -9.68 -20.02
C ARG A 104 21.55 -11.20 -19.92
N HIS A 105 21.81 -11.83 -21.05
CA HIS A 105 22.05 -13.27 -21.09
C HIS A 105 23.50 -13.57 -20.70
N LYS A 106 23.71 -14.30 -19.62
CA LYS A 106 25.01 -14.76 -19.16
C LYS A 106 24.87 -16.19 -18.56
N ASP A 107 25.75 -17.09 -18.95
CA ASP A 107 25.86 -18.46 -18.38
C ASP A 107 24.50 -19.21 -18.31
N ASN A 108 23.76 -19.19 -19.43
CA ASN A 108 22.42 -19.80 -19.56
C ASN A 108 21.36 -19.22 -18.59
N GLN A 109 21.57 -18.02 -18.06
CA GLN A 109 20.65 -17.29 -17.21
C GLN A 109 20.46 -15.88 -17.75
N TYR A 110 19.30 -15.30 -17.48
CA TYR A 110 19.03 -13.91 -17.75
C TYR A 110 19.14 -13.11 -16.45
N LEU A 111 20.03 -12.11 -16.45
CA LEU A 111 20.32 -11.27 -15.28
C LEU A 111 19.84 -9.85 -15.50
N TYR A 112 19.26 -9.28 -14.47
CA TYR A 112 18.90 -7.87 -14.40
C TYR A 112 19.42 -7.29 -13.08
N SER A 113 20.46 -6.45 -13.17
CA SER A 113 21.02 -5.81 -11.99
C SER A 113 20.22 -4.56 -11.64
N LEU A 114 19.69 -4.52 -10.45
CA LEU A 114 18.92 -3.39 -9.90
C LEU A 114 19.84 -2.30 -9.32
N GLU A 115 21.12 -2.59 -9.12
CA GLU A 115 22.10 -1.64 -8.59
C GLU A 115 22.49 -0.56 -9.63
N ASN A 116 22.22 -0.80 -10.92
CA ASN A 116 22.52 0.15 -11.97
C ASN A 116 21.60 1.38 -11.87
N LYS A 117 22.20 2.59 -11.89
CA LYS A 117 21.45 3.86 -11.82
C LYS A 117 20.27 3.95 -12.80
N ASN A 118 20.49 3.54 -14.05
CA ASN A 118 19.44 3.58 -15.07
C ASN A 118 18.26 2.66 -14.73
N HIS A 119 18.50 1.58 -13.99
CA HIS A 119 17.45 0.67 -13.57
C HIS A 119 16.74 1.18 -12.32
N LEU A 120 17.48 1.84 -11.40
CA LEU A 120 16.89 2.52 -10.25
C LEU A 120 15.95 3.65 -10.70
N GLU A 121 16.37 4.47 -11.66
CA GLU A 121 15.57 5.55 -12.23
C GLU A 121 14.24 5.01 -12.81
N LYS A 122 14.27 3.87 -13.51
CA LYS A 122 13.06 3.23 -14.02
C LYS A 122 12.12 2.76 -12.90
N VAL A 123 12.68 2.28 -11.80
CA VAL A 123 11.87 1.90 -10.64
C VAL A 123 11.27 3.15 -9.98
N GLU A 124 12.05 4.21 -9.83
CA GLU A 124 11.55 5.50 -9.33
C GLU A 124 10.44 6.07 -10.22
N GLU A 125 10.60 5.99 -11.54
CA GLU A 125 9.58 6.42 -12.51
C GLU A 125 8.26 5.64 -12.35
N GLN A 126 8.33 4.32 -12.14
CA GLN A 126 7.14 3.50 -11.89
C GLN A 126 6.47 3.82 -10.55
N LEU A 127 7.25 4.15 -9.53
CA LEU A 127 6.74 4.48 -8.20
C LEU A 127 6.17 5.92 -8.15
N GLY A 128 6.69 6.82 -8.98
CA GLY A 128 6.33 8.23 -9.07
C GLY A 128 7.40 9.16 -8.53
N GLU A 129 7.47 10.36 -9.11
CA GLU A 129 8.51 11.37 -8.86
C GLU A 129 8.73 11.77 -7.39
N GLN A 130 7.75 11.52 -6.53
CA GLN A 130 7.81 11.87 -5.11
C GLN A 130 8.44 10.77 -4.24
N MET A 131 8.85 9.66 -4.85
CA MET A 131 9.47 8.52 -4.18
C MET A 131 10.92 8.38 -4.63
N LYS A 132 11.83 8.46 -3.68
CA LYS A 132 13.24 8.27 -3.95
C LYS A 132 13.69 6.92 -3.42
N VAL A 133 14.20 6.08 -4.32
CA VAL A 133 14.72 4.77 -3.96
C VAL A 133 16.12 4.91 -3.37
N MET A 134 16.32 4.32 -2.20
CA MET A 134 17.61 4.32 -1.50
C MET A 134 18.34 3.00 -1.69
N GLU A 135 17.61 1.89 -1.63
CA GLU A 135 18.17 0.55 -1.67
C GLU A 135 17.11 -0.44 -2.17
N ILE A 136 17.54 -1.44 -2.92
CA ILE A 136 16.68 -2.52 -3.41
C ILE A 136 17.31 -3.86 -3.05
N SER A 137 16.51 -4.79 -2.56
CA SER A 137 16.94 -6.15 -2.26
C SER A 137 15.93 -7.16 -2.84
N PRO A 138 16.38 -8.17 -3.58
CA PRO A 138 17.76 -8.49 -3.98
C PRO A 138 18.29 -7.54 -5.06
N ASP A 139 19.62 -7.36 -5.10
CA ASP A 139 20.31 -6.47 -6.04
C ASP A 139 20.22 -6.95 -7.49
N THR A 140 19.97 -8.22 -7.69
CA THR A 140 19.94 -8.84 -9.01
C THR A 140 18.77 -9.81 -9.13
N LEU A 141 17.99 -9.64 -10.19
CA LEU A 141 16.94 -10.57 -10.56
C LEU A 141 17.48 -11.56 -11.59
N PHE A 142 17.14 -12.83 -11.40
CA PHE A 142 17.54 -13.91 -12.29
C PHE A 142 16.30 -14.58 -12.89
N LEU A 143 16.35 -14.84 -14.18
CA LEU A 143 15.41 -15.73 -14.87
C LEU A 143 16.18 -16.97 -15.33
N ARG A 144 15.78 -18.12 -14.84
CA ARG A 144 16.40 -19.42 -15.21
C ARG A 144 15.47 -20.16 -16.15
N PRO A 145 16.01 -20.86 -17.17
CA PRO A 145 15.21 -21.80 -17.93
C PRO A 145 14.69 -22.89 -16.97
N ALA A 146 13.38 -23.18 -17.05
CA ALA A 146 12.82 -24.27 -16.28
C ALA A 146 13.55 -25.57 -16.68
N GLN A 147 14.17 -26.22 -15.71
CA GLN A 147 14.70 -27.56 -15.92
C GLN A 147 13.52 -28.47 -16.18
N THR A 148 13.39 -28.95 -17.38
CA THR A 148 12.56 -30.13 -17.65
C THR A 148 13.14 -31.27 -16.84
N ALA A 149 12.48 -31.61 -15.73
CA ALA A 149 12.78 -32.86 -15.03
C ALA A 149 12.53 -33.99 -16.02
N ASN A 150 13.58 -34.69 -16.34
CA ASN A 150 13.56 -35.89 -17.17
C ASN A 150 13.23 -37.08 -16.26
#